data_131b6bed9243521f5e12a4d702d209c6
#
_entry.id   131b6bed9243521f5e12a4d702d209c6
#
_cell.length_a   1.000
_cell.length_b   1.000
_cell.length_c   1.000
_cell.angle_alpha   90.00
_cell.angle_beta   90.00
_cell.angle_gamma   90.00
#
_symmetry.space_group_name_H-M   'P 1'
#
loop_
_entity.id
_entity.type
_entity.pdbx_description
1 polymer ?
#
loop_
_entity_poly.entity_id
_entity_poly.type
_entity_poly.pdbx_seq_one_letter_code
_entity_poly.pdbx_strand_id
1 'polypeptide(L)'
;IILSSFCFAAYASSELDAIMKARGLSEKDILAAAKTYQPSGRKDEYLVFSSGGQSGQVIVYGVPSMRIYKYIAVFTPEPWQGYGYDEESKKVLEGGKIKGRAMTWGDSHHPAFTEKNGEYTGDYLFINDKANPRLAVIDLKTFETVQIVSNPVIKSEHGGAFVTPNSEYVLEASQYAAPLDRNYHPLEAFENAYRGAVTLWKFDLDK
;
A
#
# COMPACT_ATOMS: atom_id res chain seq x y z
N ILE A 1 -17.95 -31.34 41.45
CA ILE A 1 -17.80 -30.43 40.26
C ILE A 1 -16.69 -29.39 40.48
N ILE A 2 -16.25 -29.12 41.73
CA ILE A 2 -15.21 -28.10 42.01
C ILE A 2 -13.77 -28.62 41.84
N LEU A 3 -13.53 -29.94 41.86
CA LEU A 3 -12.17 -30.50 41.72
C LEU A 3 -11.63 -30.51 40.28
N SER A 4 -12.47 -30.49 39.24
CA SER A 4 -11.99 -30.52 37.84
C SER A 4 -11.43 -29.18 37.34
N SER A 5 -11.89 -28.07 37.91
CA SER A 5 -11.41 -26.73 37.51
C SER A 5 -10.01 -26.40 38.01
N PHE A 6 -9.61 -26.95 39.16
CA PHE A 6 -8.27 -26.75 39.73
C PHE A 6 -7.17 -27.52 38.99
N CYS A 7 -7.46 -28.71 38.46
CA CYS A 7 -6.49 -29.47 37.68
C CYS A 7 -6.16 -28.81 36.30
N PHE A 8 -7.13 -28.17 35.67
CA PHE A 8 -6.89 -27.49 34.38
C PHE A 8 -6.02 -26.25 34.55
N ALA A 9 -6.23 -25.45 35.58
CA ALA A 9 -5.43 -24.25 35.83
C ALA A 9 -3.98 -24.60 36.20
N ALA A 10 -3.76 -25.67 36.96
CA ALA A 10 -2.41 -26.13 37.36
C ALA A 10 -1.64 -26.73 36.18
N TYR A 11 -2.32 -27.40 35.23
CA TYR A 11 -1.69 -27.98 34.05
C TYR A 11 -1.28 -26.88 33.03
N ALA A 12 -2.15 -25.90 32.80
CA ALA A 12 -1.86 -24.77 31.92
C ALA A 12 -0.71 -23.90 32.44
N SER A 13 -0.59 -23.69 33.78
CA SER A 13 0.52 -22.95 34.36
C SER A 13 1.85 -23.69 34.22
N SER A 14 1.88 -25.02 34.39
CA SER A 14 3.11 -25.82 34.24
C SER A 14 3.63 -25.86 32.80
N GLU A 15 2.75 -25.86 31.79
CA GLU A 15 3.13 -25.79 30.38
C GLU A 15 3.69 -24.43 30.03
N LEU A 16 3.04 -23.36 30.47
CA LEU A 16 3.53 -21.99 30.28
C LEU A 16 4.91 -21.79 30.90
N ASP A 17 5.11 -22.24 32.13
CA ASP A 17 6.39 -22.18 32.83
C ASP A 17 7.49 -22.95 32.10
N ALA A 18 7.17 -24.13 31.57
CA ALA A 18 8.09 -24.91 30.76
C ALA A 18 8.50 -24.17 29.46
N ILE A 19 7.56 -23.56 28.77
CA ILE A 19 7.83 -22.76 27.58
C ILE A 19 8.67 -21.54 27.93
N MET A 20 8.32 -20.81 28.96
CA MET A 20 9.05 -19.64 29.43
C MET A 20 10.51 -20.01 29.74
N LYS A 21 10.73 -21.07 30.47
CA LYS A 21 12.06 -21.56 30.81
C LYS A 21 12.85 -21.97 29.57
N ALA A 22 12.24 -22.77 28.70
CA ALA A 22 12.90 -23.26 27.47
C ALA A 22 13.32 -22.14 26.51
N ARG A 23 12.56 -21.04 26.49
CA ARG A 23 12.81 -19.87 25.61
C ARG A 23 13.49 -18.68 26.32
N GLY A 24 13.77 -18.79 27.61
CA GLY A 24 14.36 -17.70 28.40
C GLY A 24 13.44 -16.47 28.51
N LEU A 25 12.11 -16.66 28.56
CA LEU A 25 11.12 -15.59 28.64
C LEU A 25 10.78 -15.28 30.10
N SER A 26 10.52 -13.99 30.35
CA SER A 26 9.96 -13.46 31.58
C SER A 26 8.43 -13.30 31.49
N GLU A 27 7.75 -13.11 32.60
CA GLU A 27 6.33 -12.74 32.64
C GLU A 27 6.04 -11.44 31.81
N LYS A 28 6.99 -10.51 31.82
CA LYS A 28 6.89 -9.28 31.03
C LYS A 28 6.85 -9.56 29.52
N ASP A 29 7.62 -10.54 29.05
CA ASP A 29 7.62 -10.96 27.65
C ASP A 29 6.30 -11.63 27.28
N ILE A 30 5.75 -12.46 28.18
CA ILE A 30 4.43 -13.07 27.97
C ILE A 30 3.33 -12.00 27.90
N LEU A 31 3.37 -11.02 28.79
CA LEU A 31 2.42 -9.91 28.76
C LEU A 31 2.53 -9.10 27.47
N ALA A 32 3.75 -8.84 27.00
CA ALA A 32 3.98 -8.16 25.71
C ALA A 32 3.42 -8.98 24.55
N ALA A 33 3.67 -10.28 24.52
CA ALA A 33 3.12 -11.18 23.50
C ALA A 33 1.59 -11.20 23.52
N ALA A 34 0.97 -11.27 24.70
CA ALA A 34 -0.48 -11.23 24.83
C ALA A 34 -1.12 -9.94 24.31
N LYS A 35 -0.42 -8.80 24.45
CA LYS A 35 -0.89 -7.51 23.92
C LYS A 35 -0.85 -7.41 22.40
N THR A 36 0.00 -8.19 21.75
CA THR A 36 0.17 -8.20 20.30
C THR A 36 -0.44 -9.42 19.62
N TYR A 37 -0.86 -10.40 20.39
CA TYR A 37 -1.45 -11.63 19.86
C TYR A 37 -2.85 -11.37 19.29
N GLN A 38 -3.03 -11.75 18.03
CA GLN A 38 -4.33 -11.75 17.37
C GLN A 38 -4.69 -13.20 17.00
N PRO A 39 -5.80 -13.74 17.53
CA PRO A 39 -6.23 -15.09 17.22
C PRO A 39 -6.47 -15.32 15.73
N SER A 40 -6.24 -16.55 15.26
CA SER A 40 -6.57 -16.95 13.90
C SER A 40 -8.05 -16.73 13.61
N GLY A 41 -8.36 -16.23 12.40
CA GLY A 41 -9.72 -15.91 11.96
C GLY A 41 -10.24 -14.55 12.43
N ARG A 42 -9.45 -13.78 13.18
CA ARG A 42 -9.78 -12.39 13.55
C ARG A 42 -8.84 -11.42 12.85
N LYS A 43 -9.36 -10.26 12.42
CA LYS A 43 -8.56 -9.13 11.97
C LYS A 43 -8.03 -8.36 13.17
N ASP A 44 -6.91 -7.68 12.97
CA ASP A 44 -6.41 -6.69 13.91
C ASP A 44 -7.36 -5.50 14.04
N GLU A 45 -7.17 -4.71 15.09
CA GLU A 45 -7.97 -3.50 15.34
C GLU A 45 -7.78 -2.47 14.24
N TYR A 46 -6.54 -2.34 13.76
CA TYR A 46 -6.19 -1.43 12.66
C TYR A 46 -5.54 -2.19 11.52
N LEU A 47 -5.82 -1.75 10.29
CA LEU A 47 -5.11 -2.16 9.08
C LEU A 47 -4.27 -0.99 8.58
N VAL A 48 -3.01 -1.26 8.34
CA VAL A 48 -2.07 -0.30 7.74
C VAL A 48 -1.85 -0.68 6.29
N PHE A 49 -1.90 0.32 5.42
CA PHE A 49 -1.62 0.19 3.99
C PHE A 49 -0.33 0.93 3.70
N SER A 50 0.72 0.20 3.45
CA SER A 50 2.06 0.72 3.22
C SER A 50 2.43 0.60 1.76
N SER A 51 3.07 1.64 1.24
CA SER A 51 3.70 1.58 -0.07
C SER A 51 4.80 0.52 -0.08
N GLY A 52 4.84 -0.29 -1.13
CA GLY A 52 5.93 -1.23 -1.41
C GLY A 52 7.10 -0.59 -2.17
N GLY A 53 6.99 0.70 -2.52
CA GLY A 53 8.02 1.39 -3.30
C GLY A 53 8.25 0.73 -4.65
N GLN A 54 9.50 0.46 -4.96
CA GLN A 54 9.92 -0.14 -6.22
C GLN A 54 9.39 -1.57 -6.48
N SER A 55 8.72 -2.20 -5.52
CA SER A 55 8.00 -3.45 -5.77
C SER A 55 6.66 -3.24 -6.49
N GLY A 56 6.20 -2.01 -6.60
CA GLY A 56 4.94 -1.67 -7.27
C GLY A 56 3.68 -2.18 -6.56
N GLN A 57 3.77 -2.48 -5.27
CA GLN A 57 2.71 -3.09 -4.46
C GLN A 57 2.22 -2.12 -3.39
N VAL A 58 1.06 -2.47 -2.81
CA VAL A 58 0.64 -2.01 -1.48
C VAL A 58 0.65 -3.20 -0.54
N ILE A 59 1.28 -3.04 0.62
CA ILE A 59 1.37 -4.06 1.66
C ILE A 59 0.33 -3.75 2.72
N VAL A 60 -0.55 -4.71 3.02
CA VAL A 60 -1.57 -4.60 4.06
C VAL A 60 -1.13 -5.42 5.26
N TYR A 61 -0.99 -4.78 6.40
CA TYR A 61 -0.68 -5.46 7.65
C TYR A 61 -1.49 -4.92 8.83
N GLY A 62 -1.63 -5.75 9.84
CA GLY A 62 -2.44 -5.45 11.01
C GLY A 62 -1.64 -4.90 12.17
N VAL A 63 -2.27 -4.07 12.97
CA VAL A 63 -1.74 -3.58 14.25
C VAL A 63 -2.77 -3.94 15.32
N PRO A 64 -2.36 -4.59 16.42
CA PRO A 64 -1.01 -4.68 16.96
C PRO A 64 -0.17 -5.90 16.54
N SER A 65 -0.71 -6.88 15.80
CA SER A 65 0.00 -8.16 15.56
C SER A 65 1.18 -8.04 14.59
N MET A 66 1.24 -6.99 13.79
CA MET A 66 2.20 -6.79 12.69
C MET A 66 2.15 -7.90 11.64
N ARG A 67 1.03 -8.61 11.56
CA ARG A 67 0.81 -9.70 10.62
C ARG A 67 0.46 -9.14 9.24
N ILE A 68 1.14 -9.61 8.20
CA ILE A 68 0.82 -9.25 6.82
C ILE A 68 -0.46 -10.00 6.42
N TYR A 69 -1.45 -9.26 5.94
CA TYR A 69 -2.72 -9.79 5.43
C TYR A 69 -2.71 -9.99 3.93
N LYS A 70 -2.14 -9.02 3.18
CA LYS A 70 -2.15 -9.07 1.72
C LYS A 70 -1.06 -8.21 1.11
N TYR A 71 -0.57 -8.64 -0.03
CA TYR A 71 0.13 -7.81 -1.00
C TYR A 71 -0.84 -7.51 -2.14
N ILE A 72 -1.07 -6.24 -2.43
CA ILE A 72 -1.95 -5.80 -3.51
C ILE A 72 -1.06 -5.43 -4.69
N ALA A 73 -1.25 -6.10 -5.84
CA ALA A 73 -0.60 -5.72 -7.08
C ALA A 73 -1.18 -4.39 -7.58
N VAL A 74 -0.33 -3.37 -7.75
CA VAL A 74 -0.74 -2.05 -8.25
C VAL A 74 -0.02 -1.74 -9.56
N PHE A 75 1.29 -1.52 -9.49
CA PHE A 75 2.16 -1.26 -10.63
C PHE A 75 3.14 -2.41 -10.85
N THR A 76 2.68 -3.60 -10.61
CA THR A 76 3.36 -4.88 -10.80
C THR A 76 2.37 -5.90 -11.34
N PRO A 77 2.79 -6.86 -12.16
CA PRO A 77 1.87 -7.84 -12.73
C PRO A 77 1.22 -8.74 -11.68
N GLU A 78 1.99 -9.13 -10.68
CA GLU A 78 1.55 -10.09 -9.68
C GLU A 78 2.07 -9.69 -8.29
N PRO A 79 1.27 -9.87 -7.22
CA PRO A 79 1.66 -9.40 -5.89
C PRO A 79 2.85 -10.15 -5.28
N TRP A 80 3.11 -11.37 -5.71
CA TRP A 80 4.22 -12.20 -5.23
C TRP A 80 5.44 -12.20 -6.15
N GLN A 81 5.30 -11.70 -7.37
CA GLN A 81 6.43 -11.61 -8.29
C GLN A 81 7.26 -10.36 -7.96
N GLY A 82 8.51 -10.58 -7.69
CA GLY A 82 9.48 -9.51 -7.73
C GLY A 82 9.82 -9.13 -9.17
N TYR A 83 10.58 -8.06 -9.32
CA TYR A 83 11.00 -7.55 -10.61
C TYR A 83 12.07 -8.42 -11.28
N GLY A 84 11.79 -8.85 -12.52
CA GLY A 84 12.79 -9.41 -13.40
C GLY A 84 13.39 -10.74 -12.96
N TYR A 85 12.71 -11.52 -12.15
CA TYR A 85 13.21 -12.81 -11.67
C TYR A 85 13.25 -13.89 -12.76
N ASP A 86 12.34 -13.81 -13.71
CA ASP A 86 12.23 -14.73 -14.82
C ASP A 86 11.90 -14.03 -16.15
N GLU A 87 11.95 -14.76 -17.24
CA GLU A 87 11.68 -14.23 -18.57
C GLU A 87 10.19 -13.86 -18.76
N GLU A 88 9.28 -14.47 -18.02
CA GLU A 88 7.87 -14.19 -18.09
C GLU A 88 7.54 -12.84 -17.43
N SER A 89 8.04 -12.60 -16.23
CA SER A 89 7.87 -11.32 -15.54
C SER A 89 8.55 -10.17 -16.28
N LYS A 90 9.71 -10.42 -16.92
CA LYS A 90 10.35 -9.43 -17.79
C LYS A 90 9.48 -9.04 -18.98
N LYS A 91 8.87 -10.01 -19.67
CA LYS A 91 7.96 -9.74 -20.82
C LYS A 91 6.74 -8.94 -20.42
N VAL A 92 6.20 -9.20 -19.24
CA VAL A 92 5.08 -8.41 -18.73
C VAL A 92 5.50 -6.96 -18.49
N LEU A 93 6.72 -6.75 -17.99
CA LEU A 93 7.28 -5.42 -17.74
C LEU A 93 7.61 -4.65 -19.02
N GLU A 94 7.91 -5.34 -20.11
CA GLU A 94 8.19 -4.75 -21.42
C GLU A 94 6.93 -4.25 -22.16
N GLY A 95 5.77 -4.20 -21.49
CA GLY A 95 4.55 -3.67 -22.05
C GLY A 95 3.44 -4.71 -22.26
N GLY A 96 3.52 -5.83 -21.56
CA GLY A 96 2.44 -6.81 -21.49
C GLY A 96 1.14 -6.22 -20.95
N LYS A 97 0.04 -6.92 -21.16
CA LYS A 97 -1.26 -6.56 -20.59
C LYS A 97 -1.71 -7.66 -19.65
N ILE A 98 -2.11 -7.29 -18.43
CA ILE A 98 -2.79 -8.20 -17.52
C ILE A 98 -4.25 -7.77 -17.42
N LYS A 99 -5.17 -8.69 -17.69
CA LYS A 99 -6.62 -8.43 -17.70
C LYS A 99 -6.98 -7.20 -18.56
N GLY A 100 -6.32 -7.05 -19.71
CA GLY A 100 -6.56 -5.95 -20.65
C GLY A 100 -5.88 -4.62 -20.30
N ARG A 101 -5.16 -4.53 -19.20
CA ARG A 101 -4.43 -3.33 -18.76
C ARG A 101 -2.97 -3.42 -19.16
N ALA A 102 -2.43 -2.33 -19.70
CA ALA A 102 -0.99 -2.21 -19.88
C ALA A 102 -0.32 -2.12 -18.52
N MET A 103 0.57 -3.05 -18.24
CA MET A 103 1.32 -3.10 -16.99
C MET A 103 2.79 -2.88 -17.29
N THR A 104 3.27 -1.70 -16.99
CA THR A 104 4.70 -1.44 -16.85
C THR A 104 5.02 -1.40 -15.38
N TRP A 105 6.22 -1.82 -15.03
CA TRP A 105 6.71 -1.74 -13.67
C TRP A 105 6.65 -0.32 -13.13
N GLY A 106 6.22 -0.17 -11.89
CA GLY A 106 6.11 1.12 -11.23
C GLY A 106 6.73 1.15 -9.85
N ASP A 107 6.78 2.36 -9.32
CA ASP A 107 7.32 2.66 -7.99
C ASP A 107 6.19 3.32 -7.18
N SER A 108 5.51 2.53 -6.35
CA SER A 108 4.35 2.95 -5.58
C SER A 108 4.72 3.87 -4.43
N HIS A 109 4.07 5.04 -4.33
CA HIS A 109 4.32 6.05 -3.31
C HIS A 109 3.04 6.69 -2.80
N HIS A 110 3.09 7.21 -1.56
CA HIS A 110 2.11 8.09 -0.95
C HIS A 110 0.65 7.58 -1.01
N PRO A 111 0.32 6.48 -0.31
CA PRO A 111 -1.06 6.03 -0.21
C PRO A 111 -1.91 7.06 0.56
N ALA A 112 -3.10 7.37 0.02
CA ALA A 112 -4.08 8.24 0.64
C ALA A 112 -5.47 7.61 0.56
N PHE A 113 -6.28 7.75 1.61
CA PHE A 113 -7.62 7.17 1.68
C PHE A 113 -8.69 8.15 1.23
N THR A 114 -9.84 7.60 0.83
CA THR A 114 -11.06 8.40 0.73
C THR A 114 -11.45 8.94 2.09
N GLU A 115 -11.93 10.20 2.09
CA GLU A 115 -12.35 10.94 3.26
C GLU A 115 -13.77 11.48 3.10
N LYS A 116 -14.45 11.66 4.23
CA LYS A 116 -15.69 12.41 4.35
C LYS A 116 -15.59 13.32 5.56
N ASN A 117 -15.69 14.63 5.33
CA ASN A 117 -15.44 15.65 6.35
C ASN A 117 -14.07 15.52 7.04
N GLY A 118 -13.04 15.07 6.30
CA GLY A 118 -11.70 14.85 6.84
C GLY A 118 -11.50 13.54 7.60
N GLU A 119 -12.51 12.66 7.65
CA GLU A 119 -12.41 11.34 8.28
C GLU A 119 -12.34 10.23 7.22
N TYR A 120 -11.48 9.24 7.43
CA TYR A 120 -11.32 8.13 6.50
C TYR A 120 -12.59 7.29 6.41
N THR A 121 -13.05 7.04 5.18
CA THR A 121 -14.25 6.22 4.93
C THR A 121 -13.93 4.73 4.80
N GLY A 122 -12.70 4.37 4.43
CA GLY A 122 -12.32 3.00 4.18
C GLY A 122 -12.89 2.41 2.88
N ASP A 123 -13.33 3.24 1.94
CA ASP A 123 -13.87 2.76 0.66
C ASP A 123 -12.79 2.53 -0.38
N TYR A 124 -11.92 3.53 -0.60
CA TYR A 124 -10.84 3.48 -1.59
C TYR A 124 -9.52 4.01 -1.05
N LEU A 125 -8.45 3.56 -1.68
CA LEU A 125 -7.11 4.08 -1.48
C LEU A 125 -6.54 4.51 -2.83
N PHE A 126 -5.94 5.69 -2.86
CA PHE A 126 -5.21 6.23 -3.98
C PHE A 126 -3.72 6.07 -3.74
N ILE A 127 -2.97 5.79 -4.79
CA ILE A 127 -1.51 5.69 -4.71
C ILE A 127 -0.89 6.07 -6.05
N ASN A 128 0.18 6.85 -6.01
CA ASN A 128 0.87 7.28 -7.21
C ASN A 128 2.04 6.36 -7.59
N ASP A 129 2.43 6.42 -8.85
CA ASP A 129 3.60 5.77 -9.43
C ASP A 129 4.67 6.82 -9.75
N LYS A 130 5.74 6.78 -8.98
CA LYS A 130 6.87 7.69 -9.18
C LYS A 130 7.66 7.40 -10.46
N ALA A 131 7.74 6.15 -10.87
CA ALA A 131 8.52 5.75 -12.05
C ALA A 131 7.83 6.15 -13.37
N ASN A 132 6.50 5.99 -13.42
CA ASN A 132 5.69 6.37 -14.58
C ASN A 132 4.49 7.17 -14.07
N PRO A 133 4.34 8.45 -14.42
CA PRO A 133 3.30 9.31 -13.84
C PRO A 133 1.90 8.70 -13.98
N ARG A 134 1.46 7.98 -12.96
CA ARG A 134 0.17 7.28 -12.91
C ARG A 134 -0.42 7.37 -11.51
N LEU A 135 -1.72 7.45 -11.46
CA LEU A 135 -2.51 7.30 -10.24
C LEU A 135 -3.28 5.99 -10.30
N ALA A 136 -3.25 5.22 -9.23
CA ALA A 136 -4.06 4.02 -9.07
C ALA A 136 -5.13 4.21 -7.99
N VAL A 137 -6.27 3.54 -8.20
CA VAL A 137 -7.38 3.43 -7.26
C VAL A 137 -7.51 1.98 -6.84
N ILE A 138 -7.53 1.75 -5.54
CA ILE A 138 -7.68 0.44 -4.92
C ILE A 138 -8.99 0.41 -4.15
N ASP A 139 -9.84 -0.58 -4.44
CA ASP A 139 -11.05 -0.85 -3.66
C ASP A 139 -10.66 -1.56 -2.35
N LEU A 140 -10.99 -0.97 -1.22
CA LEU A 140 -10.65 -1.50 0.11
C LEU A 140 -11.61 -2.60 0.60
N LYS A 141 -12.72 -2.86 -0.10
CA LYS A 141 -13.60 -3.99 0.19
C LYS A 141 -13.05 -5.29 -0.38
N THR A 142 -12.42 -5.20 -1.56
CA THR A 142 -11.85 -6.36 -2.27
C THR A 142 -10.33 -6.45 -2.15
N PHE A 143 -9.66 -5.35 -1.80
CA PHE A 143 -8.21 -5.19 -1.86
C PHE A 143 -7.67 -5.45 -3.27
N GLU A 144 -8.32 -4.86 -4.27
CA GLU A 144 -7.94 -4.97 -5.67
C GLU A 144 -7.78 -3.59 -6.31
N THR A 145 -6.79 -3.46 -7.18
CA THR A 145 -6.62 -2.28 -8.02
C THR A 145 -7.71 -2.27 -9.08
N VAL A 146 -8.58 -1.26 -9.02
CA VAL A 146 -9.75 -1.15 -9.92
C VAL A 146 -9.53 -0.17 -11.06
N GLN A 147 -8.64 0.81 -10.89
CA GLN A 147 -8.34 1.79 -11.92
C GLN A 147 -6.87 2.22 -11.88
N ILE A 148 -6.29 2.47 -13.04
CA ILE A 148 -5.00 3.15 -13.20
C ILE A 148 -5.17 4.18 -14.31
N VAL A 149 -4.81 5.42 -14.02
CA VAL A 149 -4.82 6.52 -14.99
C VAL A 149 -3.40 7.08 -15.16
N SER A 150 -3.03 7.41 -16.40
CA SER A 150 -1.74 8.06 -16.68
C SER A 150 -1.91 9.57 -16.64
N ASN A 151 -0.97 10.25 -15.99
CA ASN A 151 -0.96 11.68 -15.93
C ASN A 151 -0.35 12.26 -17.24
N PRO A 152 -1.11 13.02 -18.04
CA PRO A 152 -0.63 13.53 -19.30
C PRO A 152 0.26 14.77 -19.15
N VAL A 153 0.25 15.42 -17.98
CA VAL A 153 0.86 16.74 -17.77
C VAL A 153 2.24 16.64 -17.13
N ILE A 154 2.42 15.75 -16.17
CA ILE A 154 3.67 15.61 -15.43
C ILE A 154 4.49 14.43 -15.91
N LYS A 155 5.80 14.50 -15.73
CA LYS A 155 6.75 13.47 -16.17
C LYS A 155 7.32 12.64 -15.02
N SER A 156 7.34 13.20 -13.83
CA SER A 156 7.75 12.52 -12.59
C SER A 156 6.81 12.94 -11.47
N GLU A 157 6.21 11.99 -10.83
CA GLU A 157 5.17 12.18 -9.83
C GLU A 157 5.64 11.69 -8.45
N HIS A 158 5.73 12.60 -7.50
CA HIS A 158 6.13 12.25 -6.14
C HIS A 158 5.54 13.21 -5.09
N GLY A 159 4.62 14.06 -5.49
CA GLY A 159 3.92 15.00 -4.63
C GLY A 159 2.45 14.64 -4.48
N GLY A 160 2.15 13.64 -3.70
CA GLY A 160 0.81 13.11 -3.48
C GLY A 160 0.77 11.63 -3.83
N ALA A 161 -0.33 10.90 -3.72
CA ALA A 161 -1.72 11.40 -3.78
C ALA A 161 -2.15 12.15 -2.50
N PHE A 162 -2.83 13.28 -2.63
CA PHE A 162 -3.52 13.98 -1.55
C PHE A 162 -5.01 14.04 -1.87
N VAL A 163 -5.85 13.68 -0.92
CA VAL A 163 -7.31 13.64 -1.08
C VAL A 163 -7.91 14.88 -0.43
N THR A 164 -8.89 15.50 -1.09
CA THR A 164 -9.67 16.58 -0.47
C THR A 164 -10.62 16.02 0.60
N PRO A 165 -11.01 16.83 1.62
CA PRO A 165 -11.76 16.36 2.80
C PRO A 165 -13.10 15.63 2.54
N ASN A 166 -13.62 15.68 1.32
CA ASN A 166 -14.82 14.94 0.89
C ASN A 166 -14.54 14.06 -0.35
N SER A 167 -13.27 13.77 -0.64
CA SER A 167 -12.84 12.93 -1.76
C SER A 167 -13.31 13.41 -3.14
N GLU A 168 -13.62 14.70 -3.28
CA GLU A 168 -14.04 15.29 -4.57
C GLU A 168 -12.89 15.30 -5.58
N TYR A 169 -11.67 15.50 -5.07
CA TYR A 169 -10.46 15.56 -5.88
C TYR A 169 -9.31 14.81 -5.23
N VAL A 170 -8.45 14.25 -6.08
CA VAL A 170 -7.13 13.75 -5.73
C VAL A 170 -6.10 14.64 -6.40
N LEU A 171 -5.16 15.15 -5.60
CA LEU A 171 -4.10 16.06 -6.07
C LEU A 171 -2.80 15.29 -6.22
N GLU A 172 -2.09 15.58 -7.27
CA GLU A 172 -0.75 15.09 -7.53
C GLU A 172 0.14 16.23 -7.99
N ALA A 173 1.42 16.20 -7.60
CA ALA A 173 2.39 17.19 -8.00
C ALA A 173 3.64 16.54 -8.58
N SER A 174 4.26 17.21 -9.54
CA SER A 174 5.56 16.81 -10.05
C SER A 174 6.64 16.88 -8.97
N GLN A 175 7.57 15.94 -8.97
CA GLN A 175 8.72 15.94 -8.06
C GLN A 175 9.69 17.10 -8.41
N TYR A 176 9.84 17.40 -9.70
CA TYR A 176 10.71 18.42 -10.22
C TYR A 176 10.16 18.99 -11.53
N ALA A 177 10.69 20.12 -11.95
CA ALA A 177 10.33 20.70 -13.23
C ALA A 177 10.69 19.76 -14.38
N ALA A 178 9.78 19.63 -15.33
CA ALA A 178 9.95 18.82 -16.52
C ALA A 178 9.47 19.59 -17.76
N PRO A 179 9.92 19.23 -18.98
CA PRO A 179 9.45 19.86 -20.19
C PRO A 179 7.95 19.65 -20.39
N LEU A 180 7.21 20.70 -20.66
CA LEU A 180 5.76 20.65 -20.89
C LEU A 180 5.38 19.78 -22.10
N ASP A 181 6.20 19.79 -23.14
CA ASP A 181 6.03 18.97 -24.35
C ASP A 181 6.63 17.55 -24.21
N ARG A 182 7.14 17.20 -23.02
CA ARG A 182 7.79 15.92 -22.69
C ARG A 182 9.09 15.63 -23.47
N ASN A 183 9.63 16.60 -24.23
CA ASN A 183 10.92 16.51 -24.89
C ASN A 183 12.00 17.19 -24.03
N TYR A 184 13.21 16.68 -24.07
CA TYR A 184 14.34 17.35 -23.40
C TYR A 184 14.80 18.55 -24.23
N HIS A 185 14.98 19.69 -23.57
CA HIS A 185 15.46 20.93 -24.13
C HIS A 185 16.86 21.28 -23.59
N PRO A 186 17.65 22.07 -24.32
CA PRO A 186 18.90 22.58 -23.80
C PRO A 186 18.72 23.33 -22.48
N LEU A 187 19.76 23.38 -21.66
CA LEU A 187 19.70 24.03 -20.35
C LEU A 187 19.32 25.52 -20.42
N GLU A 188 19.73 26.19 -21.50
CA GLU A 188 19.42 27.61 -21.75
C GLU A 188 17.92 27.86 -21.92
N ALA A 189 17.16 26.85 -22.30
CA ALA A 189 15.71 26.91 -22.42
C ALA A 189 14.95 26.61 -21.12
N PHE A 190 15.65 26.37 -20.02
CA PHE A 190 15.04 25.87 -18.77
C PHE A 190 13.87 26.74 -18.29
N GLU A 191 14.07 28.06 -18.21
CA GLU A 191 13.06 29.00 -17.72
C GLU A 191 11.78 29.05 -18.57
N ASN A 192 11.87 28.70 -19.84
CA ASN A 192 10.74 28.74 -20.77
C ASN A 192 10.09 27.38 -21.01
N ALA A 193 10.86 26.28 -21.01
CA ALA A 193 10.41 24.96 -21.40
C ALA A 193 10.04 24.07 -20.19
N TYR A 194 10.66 24.28 -19.00
CA TYR A 194 10.48 23.40 -17.86
C TYR A 194 9.53 24.00 -16.82
N ARG A 195 8.61 23.21 -16.33
CA ARG A 195 7.64 23.59 -15.29
C ARG A 195 7.44 22.46 -14.29
N GLY A 196 7.19 22.83 -13.04
CA GLY A 196 6.46 22.00 -12.11
C GLY A 196 4.97 22.10 -12.38
N ALA A 197 4.22 21.07 -12.09
CA ALA A 197 2.78 21.05 -12.27
C ALA A 197 2.09 20.38 -11.09
N VAL A 198 0.88 20.83 -10.81
CA VAL A 198 -0.09 20.16 -9.91
C VAL A 198 -1.29 19.77 -10.77
N THR A 199 -1.72 18.54 -10.64
CA THR A 199 -2.92 18.01 -11.29
C THR A 199 -3.99 17.71 -10.24
N LEU A 200 -5.24 17.97 -10.60
CA LEU A 200 -6.41 17.64 -9.80
C LEU A 200 -7.24 16.64 -10.60
N TRP A 201 -7.39 15.45 -10.04
CA TRP A 201 -8.25 14.42 -10.58
C TRP A 201 -9.60 14.52 -9.90
N LYS A 202 -10.66 14.74 -10.66
CA LYS A 202 -12.01 14.63 -10.10
C LYS A 202 -12.30 13.16 -9.86
N PHE A 203 -12.65 12.84 -8.63
CA PHE A 203 -13.07 11.50 -8.25
C PHE A 203 -14.60 11.43 -8.13
N ASP A 204 -15.19 10.41 -8.73
CA ASP A 204 -16.62 10.21 -8.76
C ASP A 204 -16.94 8.84 -8.16
N LEU A 205 -17.48 8.84 -6.95
CA LEU A 205 -17.83 7.64 -6.21
C LEU A 205 -18.97 6.82 -6.84
N ASP A 206 -19.75 7.46 -7.74
CA ASP A 206 -20.93 6.86 -8.34
C ASP A 206 -20.64 6.21 -9.71
N LYS A 207 -19.40 6.25 -10.18
CA LYS A 207 -18.92 5.70 -11.45
C LYS A 207 -17.76 4.74 -11.27
#